data_09954d3fbd152ab533bdd8be886b979d
#
_entry.id   09954d3fbd152ab533bdd8be886b979d
#
_cell.length_a   1.000
_cell.length_b   1.000
_cell.length_c   1.000
_cell.angle_alpha   90.00
_cell.angle_beta   90.00
_cell.angle_gamma   90.00
#
_symmetry.space_group_name_H-M   'P 1'
#
loop_
_entity.id
_entity.type
_entity.pdbx_description
1 polymer ?
#
loop_
_entity_poly.entity_id
_entity_poly.type
_entity_poly.pdbx_seq_one_letter_code
_entity_poly.pdbx_strand_id
1 'polypeptide(L)'
;MTKRVKDILESLKRTDRGLIFLDKNGNKMDRISKTFRRTADEIFNDGVEDPRLRICFHTLRHTFASWLVEGGVSLYEVKELMGHSDFGMTQRYSHLSPDGLKAAIKILEK
;
A
#
# COMPACT_ATOMS: atom_id res chain seq x y z
N MET A 1 -12.69 -2.73 -1.70
CA MET A 1 -11.93 -2.76 -2.98
C MET A 1 -12.52 -1.70 -3.90
N THR A 2 -11.66 -0.88 -4.53
CA THR A 2 -12.13 0.17 -5.46
C THR A 2 -12.66 -0.46 -6.76
N LYS A 3 -13.58 0.25 -7.46
CA LYS A 3 -14.13 -0.20 -8.75
C LYS A 3 -12.99 -0.50 -9.76
N ARG A 4 -12.01 0.40 -9.87
CA ARG A 4 -10.86 0.23 -10.76
C ARG A 4 -10.08 -1.07 -10.50
N VAL A 5 -9.83 -1.40 -9.24
CA VAL A 5 -9.13 -2.65 -8.87
C VAL A 5 -9.98 -3.86 -9.19
N LYS A 6 -11.29 -3.78 -8.95
CA LYS A 6 -12.24 -4.84 -9.29
C LYS A 6 -12.22 -5.12 -10.80
N ASP A 7 -12.37 -4.08 -11.61
CA ASP A 7 -12.40 -4.19 -13.08
C ASP A 7 -11.10 -4.83 -13.62
N ILE A 8 -9.93 -4.43 -13.07
CA ILE A 8 -8.64 -5.03 -13.43
C ILE A 8 -8.60 -6.51 -13.07
N LEU A 9 -9.00 -6.88 -11.85
CA LEU A 9 -8.97 -8.28 -11.41
C LEU A 9 -9.96 -9.15 -12.20
N GLU A 10 -11.11 -8.61 -12.59
CA GLU A 10 -12.09 -9.30 -13.42
C GLU A 10 -11.61 -9.50 -14.87
N SER A 11 -10.79 -8.59 -15.39
CA SER A 11 -10.17 -8.72 -16.72
C SER A 11 -9.07 -9.78 -16.80
N LEU A 12 -8.49 -10.18 -15.65
CA LEU A 12 -7.47 -11.22 -15.61
C LEU A 12 -8.11 -12.59 -15.83
N LYS A 13 -7.47 -13.43 -16.65
CA LYS A 13 -7.90 -14.82 -16.84
C LYS A 13 -7.80 -15.56 -15.51
N ARG A 14 -8.95 -15.98 -14.98
CA ARG A 14 -9.01 -16.81 -13.78
C ARG A 14 -8.64 -18.25 -14.16
N THR A 15 -7.90 -18.89 -13.28
CA THR A 15 -7.66 -20.33 -13.37
C THR A 15 -8.64 -21.06 -12.49
N ASP A 16 -8.94 -22.32 -12.84
CA ASP A 16 -9.84 -23.21 -12.06
C ASP A 16 -9.32 -23.47 -10.64
N ARG A 17 -8.07 -23.10 -10.34
CA ARG A 17 -7.44 -23.24 -9.03
C ARG A 17 -7.68 -22.09 -8.06
N GLY A 18 -8.50 -21.10 -8.41
CA GLY A 18 -8.84 -19.97 -7.55
C GLY A 18 -7.73 -18.95 -7.30
N LEU A 19 -6.57 -19.11 -7.95
CA LEU A 19 -5.46 -18.14 -7.86
C LEU A 19 -5.59 -17.10 -8.97
N ILE A 20 -5.42 -15.82 -8.61
CA ILE A 20 -5.47 -14.70 -9.57
C ILE A 20 -4.13 -14.51 -10.27
N PHE A 21 -3.03 -14.63 -9.52
CA PHE A 21 -1.68 -14.41 -10.02
C PHE A 21 -0.91 -15.73 -10.02
N LEU A 22 -0.39 -16.10 -11.18
CA LEU A 22 0.36 -17.32 -11.40
C LEU A 22 1.72 -17.01 -11.99
N ASP A 23 2.67 -17.92 -11.76
CA ASP A 23 3.95 -17.93 -12.47
C ASP A 23 3.75 -18.40 -13.94
N LYS A 24 4.83 -18.36 -14.73
CA LYS A 24 4.81 -18.81 -16.13
C LYS A 24 4.43 -20.28 -16.33
N ASN A 25 4.51 -21.08 -15.27
CA ASN A 25 4.19 -22.51 -15.29
C ASN A 25 2.78 -22.79 -14.75
N GLY A 26 1.99 -21.76 -14.41
CA GLY A 26 0.65 -21.89 -13.86
C GLY A 26 0.62 -22.23 -12.36
N ASN A 27 1.72 -22.08 -11.63
CA ASN A 27 1.79 -22.31 -10.20
C ASN A 27 1.61 -21.01 -9.40
N LYS A 28 1.39 -21.15 -8.09
CA LYS A 28 1.36 -20.02 -7.17
C LYS A 28 2.65 -19.19 -7.29
N MET A 29 2.50 -17.89 -7.43
CA MET A 29 3.64 -16.98 -7.46
C MET A 29 4.19 -16.79 -6.04
N ASP A 30 5.41 -17.26 -5.79
CA ASP A 30 6.07 -17.14 -4.48
C ASP A 30 6.84 -15.83 -4.30
N ARG A 31 7.19 -15.17 -5.40
CA ARG A 31 8.00 -13.95 -5.38
C ARG A 31 7.48 -12.91 -6.34
N ILE A 32 7.63 -11.66 -5.95
CA ILE A 32 7.34 -10.52 -6.83
C ILE A 32 8.28 -10.55 -8.02
N SER A 33 7.73 -10.22 -9.20
CA SER A 33 8.47 -10.21 -10.46
C SER A 33 9.75 -9.36 -10.37
N LYS A 34 10.86 -9.91 -10.87
CA LYS A 34 12.11 -9.18 -11.04
C LYS A 34 11.94 -7.95 -11.94
N THR A 35 10.92 -7.94 -12.80
CA THR A 35 10.61 -6.82 -13.69
C THR A 35 10.31 -5.55 -12.92
N PHE A 36 9.48 -5.62 -11.85
CA PHE A 36 9.21 -4.43 -11.03
C PHE A 36 10.51 -3.84 -10.47
N ARG A 37 11.35 -4.70 -9.88
CA ARG A 37 12.61 -4.24 -9.31
C ARG A 37 13.51 -3.59 -10.35
N ARG A 38 13.68 -4.24 -11.51
CA ARG A 38 14.51 -3.72 -12.60
C ARG A 38 14.00 -2.35 -13.07
N THR A 39 12.69 -2.23 -13.33
CA THR A 39 12.09 -0.97 -13.75
C THR A 39 12.21 0.12 -12.69
N ALA A 40 12.02 -0.22 -11.42
CA ALA A 40 12.20 0.73 -10.33
C ALA A 40 13.67 1.19 -10.21
N ASP A 41 14.61 0.27 -10.40
CA ASP A 41 16.03 0.60 -10.36
C ASP A 41 16.43 1.51 -11.54
N GLU A 42 15.90 1.27 -12.74
CA GLU A 42 16.17 2.11 -13.93
C GLU A 42 15.53 3.51 -13.83
N ILE A 43 14.31 3.63 -13.31
CA ILE A 43 13.54 4.89 -13.40
C ILE A 43 13.75 5.76 -12.15
N PHE A 44 13.84 5.15 -10.96
CA PHE A 44 13.77 5.88 -9.69
C PHE A 44 15.00 5.73 -8.81
N ASN A 45 15.72 4.63 -8.93
CA ASN A 45 16.83 4.30 -8.03
C ASN A 45 18.20 4.59 -8.62
N ASP A 46 18.29 5.08 -9.84
CA ASP A 46 19.55 5.47 -10.45
C ASP A 46 20.20 6.61 -9.65
N GLY A 47 21.45 6.44 -9.27
CA GLY A 47 22.18 7.41 -8.42
C GLY A 47 21.74 7.44 -6.94
N VAL A 48 20.80 6.62 -6.51
CA VAL A 48 20.39 6.54 -5.09
C VAL A 48 21.32 5.61 -4.32
N GLU A 49 22.25 6.17 -3.57
CA GLU A 49 23.25 5.43 -2.79
C GLU A 49 22.64 4.84 -1.50
N ASP A 50 21.82 5.61 -0.76
CA ASP A 50 21.19 5.15 0.48
C ASP A 50 20.07 4.13 0.20
N PRO A 51 20.24 2.87 0.63
CA PRO A 51 19.23 1.82 0.41
C PRO A 51 17.84 2.15 0.99
N ARG A 52 17.77 3.02 2.01
CA ARG A 52 16.52 3.40 2.66
C ARG A 52 15.66 4.33 1.79
N LEU A 53 16.29 5.04 0.86
CA LEU A 53 15.63 5.96 -0.08
C LEU A 53 15.21 5.26 -1.37
N ARG A 54 15.63 4.00 -1.58
CA ARG A 54 15.32 3.27 -2.80
C ARG A 54 13.86 2.84 -2.84
N ILE A 55 13.25 3.04 -4.00
CA ILE A 55 11.89 2.56 -4.27
C ILE A 55 11.92 1.05 -4.45
N CYS A 56 11.11 0.38 -3.65
CA CYS A 56 10.89 -1.05 -3.72
C CYS A 56 9.38 -1.37 -3.72
N PHE A 57 9.01 -2.63 -3.89
CA PHE A 57 7.59 -3.01 -3.91
C PHE A 57 6.85 -2.62 -2.61
N HIS A 58 7.54 -2.65 -1.48
CA HIS A 58 6.96 -2.26 -0.19
C HIS A 58 6.66 -0.75 -0.10
N THR A 59 7.36 0.07 -0.90
CA THR A 59 7.09 1.51 -1.03
C THR A 59 5.66 1.79 -1.47
N LEU A 60 5.09 0.96 -2.36
CA LEU A 60 3.69 1.09 -2.79
C LEU A 60 2.72 0.96 -1.61
N ARG A 61 3.03 0.05 -0.69
CA ARG A 61 2.25 -0.14 0.52
C ARG A 61 2.34 1.07 1.46
N HIS A 62 3.54 1.63 1.62
CA HIS A 62 3.73 2.86 2.40
C HIS A 62 2.98 4.03 1.78
N THR A 63 3.08 4.22 0.47
CA THR A 63 2.37 5.28 -0.26
C THR A 63 0.86 5.17 -0.07
N PHE A 64 0.30 3.98 -0.17
CA PHE A 64 -1.12 3.73 0.07
C PHE A 64 -1.55 4.19 1.48
N ALA A 65 -0.79 3.78 2.51
CA ALA A 65 -1.08 4.17 3.88
C ALA A 65 -0.97 5.69 4.09
N SER A 66 0.09 6.32 3.56
CA SER A 66 0.30 7.78 3.66
C SER A 66 -0.84 8.56 3.03
N TRP A 67 -1.26 8.20 1.82
CA TRP A 67 -2.39 8.87 1.15
C TRP A 67 -3.71 8.77 1.91
N LEU A 68 -3.97 7.63 2.56
CA LEU A 68 -5.17 7.47 3.38
C LEU A 68 -5.13 8.38 4.62
N VAL A 69 -3.99 8.43 5.31
CA VAL A 69 -3.83 9.27 6.50
C VAL A 69 -3.88 10.75 6.14
N GLU A 70 -3.21 11.19 5.08
CA GLU A 70 -3.28 12.56 4.55
C GLU A 70 -4.70 12.94 4.12
N GLY A 71 -5.46 11.97 3.60
CA GLY A 71 -6.87 12.11 3.27
C GLY A 71 -7.81 12.12 4.50
N GLY A 72 -7.28 12.07 5.72
CA GLY A 72 -8.05 12.16 6.96
C GLY A 72 -8.64 10.82 7.46
N VAL A 73 -8.26 9.69 6.84
CA VAL A 73 -8.66 8.36 7.34
C VAL A 73 -7.97 8.08 8.66
N SER A 74 -8.71 7.59 9.66
CA SER A 74 -8.15 7.32 10.97
C SER A 74 -7.08 6.23 10.93
N LEU A 75 -6.07 6.32 11.80
CA LEU A 75 -5.01 5.30 11.88
C LEU A 75 -5.55 3.90 12.18
N TYR A 76 -6.68 3.81 12.87
CA TYR A 76 -7.34 2.54 13.14
C TYR A 76 -7.87 1.90 11.84
N GLU A 77 -8.59 2.67 11.03
CA GLU A 77 -9.11 2.20 9.74
C GLU A 77 -7.96 1.86 8.77
N VAL A 78 -6.89 2.67 8.77
CA VAL A 78 -5.69 2.38 7.97
C VAL A 78 -5.07 1.05 8.42
N LYS A 79 -4.97 0.79 9.73
CA LYS A 79 -4.50 -0.50 10.26
C LYS A 79 -5.31 -1.67 9.71
N GLU A 80 -6.65 -1.58 9.78
CA GLU A 80 -7.55 -2.63 9.28
C GLU A 80 -7.38 -2.83 7.76
N LEU A 81 -7.37 -1.75 6.98
CA LEU A 81 -7.18 -1.81 5.52
C LEU A 81 -5.83 -2.39 5.12
N MET A 82 -4.79 -2.14 5.92
CA MET A 82 -3.43 -2.65 5.71
C MET A 82 -3.27 -4.10 6.18
N GLY A 83 -4.21 -4.63 6.97
CA GLY A 83 -4.09 -5.94 7.59
C GLY A 83 -2.94 -6.01 8.59
N HIS A 84 -2.66 -4.92 9.30
CA HIS A 84 -1.62 -4.92 10.32
C HIS A 84 -2.14 -5.59 11.60
N SER A 85 -1.46 -6.62 12.07
CA SER A 85 -1.76 -7.30 13.33
C SER A 85 -1.46 -6.40 14.53
N ASP A 86 -0.40 -5.59 14.44
CA ASP A 86 0.03 -4.65 15.47
C ASP A 86 -0.23 -3.20 15.06
N PHE A 87 -0.75 -2.39 16.00
CA PHE A 87 -0.99 -0.97 15.81
C PHE A 87 0.31 -0.17 15.64
N GLY A 88 1.39 -0.58 16.29
CA GLY A 88 2.70 0.05 16.17
C GLY A 88 3.20 0.16 14.72
N MET A 89 2.83 -0.79 13.86
CA MET A 89 3.16 -0.74 12.44
C MET A 89 2.48 0.43 11.72
N THR A 90 1.29 0.83 12.15
CA THR A 90 0.53 1.94 11.56
C THR A 90 0.88 3.28 12.20
N GLN A 91 1.32 3.29 13.46
CA GLN A 91 1.67 4.50 14.21
C GLN A 91 2.76 5.34 13.54
N ARG A 92 3.62 4.71 12.72
CA ARG A 92 4.63 5.42 11.92
C ARG A 92 4.08 6.47 10.96
N TYR A 93 2.78 6.40 10.65
CA TYR A 93 2.09 7.37 9.78
C TYR A 93 1.35 8.46 10.56
N SER A 94 1.39 8.47 11.90
CA SER A 94 0.64 9.40 12.74
C SER A 94 1.00 10.87 12.49
N HIS A 95 2.25 11.14 12.12
CA HIS A 95 2.72 12.49 11.80
C HIS A 95 2.10 13.08 10.52
N LEU A 96 1.48 12.25 9.68
CA LEU A 96 0.79 12.67 8.45
C LEU A 96 -0.69 12.98 8.70
N SER A 97 -1.22 12.63 9.89
CA SER A 97 -2.62 12.90 10.23
C SER A 97 -2.86 14.41 10.27
N PRO A 98 -3.78 14.95 9.46
CA PRO A 98 -4.19 16.33 9.62
C PRO A 98 -4.73 16.51 11.05
N ASP A 99 -4.60 17.72 11.61
CA ASP A 99 -4.89 18.12 13.00
C ASP A 99 -6.23 17.56 13.57
N GLY A 100 -6.34 16.24 13.63
CA GLY A 100 -7.55 15.54 14.08
C GLY A 100 -7.96 15.91 15.53
N LEU A 101 -6.98 16.29 16.35
CA LEU A 101 -7.27 16.78 17.71
C LEU A 101 -7.98 18.14 17.70
N LYS A 102 -7.60 19.06 16.81
CA LYS A 102 -8.28 20.36 16.67
C LYS A 102 -9.68 20.20 16.08
N ALA A 103 -9.85 19.30 15.12
CA ALA A 103 -11.16 19.00 14.55
C ALA A 103 -12.10 18.34 15.58
N ALA A 104 -11.56 17.43 16.41
CA ALA A 104 -12.32 16.77 17.47
C ALA A 104 -12.78 17.76 18.56
N ILE A 105 -11.92 18.72 18.95
CA ILE A 105 -12.30 19.75 19.94
C ILE A 105 -13.41 20.65 19.39
N LYS A 106 -13.37 21.02 18.10
CA LYS A 106 -14.43 21.82 17.49
C LYS A 106 -15.82 21.17 17.52
N ILE A 107 -15.88 19.84 17.59
CA ILE A 107 -17.16 19.13 17.73
C ILE A 107 -17.81 19.39 19.09
N LEU A 108 -17.00 19.69 20.12
CA LEU A 108 -17.47 19.97 21.49
C LEU A 108 -17.84 21.46 21.69
N GLU A 109 -17.50 22.34 20.76
CA GLU A 109 -17.80 23.76 20.78
C GLU A 109 -19.20 24.12 20.22
N LYS A 110 -20.14 23.18 20.30
CA LYS A 110 -21.55 23.39 19.91
C LYS A 110 -22.35 24.02 21.03
#